data_47fb7d753869eca2c6fca5cdf3dfefa6
#
_entry.id   47fb7d753869eca2c6fca5cdf3dfefa6
#
_cell.length_a   1.000
_cell.length_b   1.000
_cell.length_c   1.000
_cell.angle_alpha   90.00
_cell.angle_beta   90.00
_cell.angle_gamma   90.00
#
_symmetry.space_group_name_H-M   'P 1'
#
loop_
_entity.id
_entity.type
_entity.pdbx_description
1 polymer ?
#
loop_
_entity_poly.entity_id
_entity_poly.type
_entity_poly.pdbx_seq_one_letter_code
_entity_poly.pdbx_strand_id
1 'polypeptide(L)'
;MRRISPFFTGFFALMFILSATNVSGWTLTATPGKKTSDGIEFEPACPQIRNTKKAPDEIYNLKNPLKASRENIFAGQTLFHFDAEPGPCRLCHGISGNGLGILFRELSPGSRNFTCDHTMQNIPDGQLFWIIKNGSKGTAMPAFTNLDDDQIWQLILYIRHFADMDL
;
A
#
# COMPACT_ATOMS: atom_id res chain seq x y z
N MET A 1 -75.84 -11.62 44.83
CA MET A 1 -76.24 -13.04 44.69
C MET A 1 -75.38 -13.69 43.65
N ARG A 2 -74.91 -14.90 43.94
CA ARG A 2 -74.06 -15.85 43.18
C ARG A 2 -72.55 -15.58 43.34
N ARG A 3 -71.91 -16.25 44.28
CA ARG A 3 -71.36 -17.62 44.45
C ARG A 3 -70.34 -17.89 43.32
N ILE A 4 -69.03 -17.84 43.71
CA ILE A 4 -68.10 -18.91 44.10
C ILE A 4 -67.79 -19.89 42.97
N SER A 5 -66.55 -20.06 42.63
CA SER A 5 -65.76 -21.20 43.05
C SER A 5 -64.31 -21.09 42.59
N PRO A 6 -63.36 -21.65 43.37
CA PRO A 6 -61.94 -21.60 43.02
C PRO A 6 -61.53 -22.92 42.37
N PHE A 7 -60.61 -22.87 41.43
CA PHE A 7 -59.87 -24.06 40.98
C PHE A 7 -58.41 -23.76 40.95
N PHE A 8 -57.74 -24.28 41.89
CA PHE A 8 -56.68 -25.29 41.87
C PHE A 8 -55.45 -24.97 40.99
N THR A 9 -54.44 -24.55 41.68
CA THR A 9 -53.10 -25.18 41.80
C THR A 9 -52.61 -25.99 40.61
N GLY A 10 -51.50 -25.53 40.08
CA GLY A 10 -50.63 -26.29 39.23
C GLY A 10 -49.24 -25.62 39.23
N PHE A 11 -48.51 -25.85 40.33
CA PHE A 11 -47.09 -25.50 40.41
C PHE A 11 -46.33 -26.52 39.52
N PHE A 12 -45.96 -26.11 38.33
CA PHE A 12 -44.92 -26.78 37.56
C PHE A 12 -43.63 -26.01 37.71
N ALA A 13 -42.82 -26.43 38.65
CA ALA A 13 -41.46 -26.00 38.75
C ALA A 13 -40.67 -26.60 37.58
N LEU A 14 -40.49 -25.81 36.53
CA LEU A 14 -39.59 -26.18 35.44
C LEU A 14 -38.17 -25.82 35.86
N MET A 15 -37.48 -26.86 36.30
CA MET A 15 -36.05 -26.80 36.65
C MET A 15 -35.25 -26.60 35.37
N PHE A 16 -34.89 -25.33 35.07
CA PHE A 16 -33.92 -25.04 34.00
C PHE A 16 -32.53 -25.46 34.49
N ILE A 17 -32.09 -26.61 34.02
CA ILE A 17 -30.70 -27.02 34.10
C ILE A 17 -29.92 -26.10 33.15
N LEU A 18 -29.22 -25.11 33.73
CA LEU A 18 -28.22 -24.34 32.97
C LEU A 18 -27.05 -25.28 32.64
N SER A 19 -27.07 -25.83 31.45
CA SER A 19 -25.88 -26.44 30.88
C SER A 19 -24.89 -25.33 30.57
N ALA A 20 -23.87 -25.18 31.39
CA ALA A 20 -22.73 -24.34 31.08
C ALA A 20 -22.00 -24.91 29.86
N THR A 21 -22.32 -24.42 28.68
CA THR A 21 -21.50 -24.67 27.51
C THR A 21 -20.20 -23.86 27.64
N ASN A 22 -19.11 -24.58 27.88
CA ASN A 22 -17.76 -24.06 27.77
C ASN A 22 -17.58 -23.47 26.38
N VAL A 23 -17.60 -22.13 26.25
CA VAL A 23 -17.12 -21.43 25.07
C VAL A 23 -15.60 -21.50 25.12
N SER A 24 -15.07 -22.56 24.52
CA SER A 24 -13.64 -22.71 24.29
C SER A 24 -13.16 -21.48 23.49
N GLY A 25 -12.24 -20.73 24.09
CA GLY A 25 -11.67 -19.54 23.51
C GLY A 25 -11.12 -19.79 22.10
N TRP A 26 -11.68 -19.09 21.15
CA TRP A 26 -11.09 -18.96 19.82
C TRP A 26 -9.94 -17.97 19.94
N THR A 27 -8.75 -18.50 20.17
CA THR A 27 -7.54 -17.73 19.91
C THR A 27 -7.46 -17.56 18.39
N LEU A 28 -7.69 -16.33 17.94
CA LEU A 28 -7.37 -15.95 16.58
C LEU A 28 -5.83 -15.95 16.44
N THR A 29 -5.27 -17.11 16.16
CA THR A 29 -3.93 -17.17 15.60
C THR A 29 -4.07 -16.69 14.17
N ALA A 30 -3.49 -15.52 13.88
CA ALA A 30 -3.32 -15.05 12.52
C ALA A 30 -2.55 -16.12 11.74
N THR A 31 -3.27 -16.84 10.89
CA THR A 31 -2.66 -17.81 9.96
C THR A 31 -2.02 -17.01 8.83
N PRO A 32 -0.74 -17.19 8.56
CA PRO A 32 -0.13 -16.57 7.39
C PRO A 32 -0.72 -17.18 6.12
N GLY A 33 -1.25 -16.31 5.25
CA GLY A 33 -1.51 -16.59 3.85
C GLY A 33 -2.49 -17.72 3.54
N LYS A 34 -3.77 -17.36 3.35
CA LYS A 34 -4.75 -18.24 2.70
C LYS A 34 -4.32 -18.42 1.24
N LYS A 35 -3.76 -19.59 0.90
CA LYS A 35 -3.58 -20.01 -0.48
C LYS A 35 -4.97 -20.21 -1.09
N THR A 36 -5.38 -19.32 -1.98
CA THR A 36 -6.50 -19.57 -2.87
C THR A 36 -6.03 -20.55 -3.93
N SER A 37 -6.87 -21.53 -4.26
CA SER A 37 -6.52 -22.74 -5.02
C SER A 37 -6.09 -22.50 -6.47
N ASP A 38 -6.12 -21.29 -7.01
CA ASP A 38 -5.88 -21.01 -8.44
C ASP A 38 -5.09 -19.73 -8.75
N GLY A 39 -4.46 -19.09 -7.77
CA GLY A 39 -3.73 -17.85 -7.98
C GLY A 39 -2.34 -17.85 -7.35
N ILE A 40 -1.31 -17.66 -8.16
CA ILE A 40 0.00 -17.24 -7.65
C ILE A 40 -0.20 -15.83 -7.12
N GLU A 41 -0.29 -15.68 -5.80
CA GLU A 41 -0.29 -14.38 -5.15
C GLU A 41 1.13 -13.83 -5.20
N PHE A 42 1.31 -12.71 -5.88
CA PHE A 42 2.60 -12.05 -5.96
C PHE A 42 2.76 -11.12 -4.76
N GLU A 43 3.69 -11.45 -3.89
CA GLU A 43 4.07 -10.60 -2.77
C GLU A 43 5.03 -9.50 -3.24
N PRO A 44 4.78 -8.23 -2.85
CA PRO A 44 5.69 -7.14 -3.14
C PRO A 44 7.05 -7.37 -2.44
N ALA A 45 8.14 -7.34 -3.19
CA ALA A 45 9.47 -7.52 -2.59
C ALA A 45 9.80 -6.38 -1.63
N CYS A 46 10.20 -6.72 -0.39
CA CYS A 46 10.69 -5.79 0.61
C CYS A 46 11.66 -6.50 1.58
N PRO A 47 12.92 -6.03 1.76
CA PRO A 47 13.56 -4.96 0.98
C PRO A 47 13.89 -5.36 -0.46
N GLN A 48 13.99 -4.34 -1.32
CA GLN A 48 14.46 -4.55 -2.68
C GLN A 48 15.92 -4.13 -2.83
N ILE A 49 16.82 -5.09 -2.91
CA ILE A 49 18.23 -4.83 -3.19
C ILE A 49 18.40 -4.58 -4.68
N ARG A 50 18.96 -3.42 -5.04
CA ARG A 50 19.19 -3.02 -6.43
C ARG A 50 20.47 -2.25 -6.59
N ASN A 51 21.18 -2.53 -7.66
CA ASN A 51 22.33 -1.73 -8.08
C ASN A 51 21.85 -0.61 -9.03
N THR A 52 21.27 0.45 -8.45
CA THR A 52 20.84 1.63 -9.20
C THR A 52 21.98 2.62 -9.27
N LYS A 53 22.26 3.18 -10.46
CA LYS A 53 23.28 4.22 -10.63
C LYS A 53 22.96 5.39 -9.70
N LYS A 54 23.97 5.81 -8.92
CA LYS A 54 23.86 6.99 -8.06
C LYS A 54 23.79 8.25 -8.92
N ALA A 55 22.94 9.18 -8.54
CA ALA A 55 22.92 10.52 -9.10
C ALA A 55 24.24 11.25 -8.82
N PRO A 56 24.63 12.26 -9.64
CA PRO A 56 25.70 13.18 -9.29
C PRO A 56 25.50 13.77 -7.90
N ASP A 57 26.58 14.01 -7.16
CA ASP A 57 26.50 14.39 -5.73
C ASP A 57 25.73 15.69 -5.50
N GLU A 58 25.81 16.64 -6.42
CA GLU A 58 25.06 17.90 -6.39
C GLU A 58 23.54 17.69 -6.51
N ILE A 59 23.09 16.63 -7.19
CA ILE A 59 21.67 16.28 -7.31
C ILE A 59 21.27 15.31 -6.18
N TYR A 60 22.12 14.33 -5.88
CA TYR A 60 21.84 13.31 -4.87
C TYR A 60 21.48 13.91 -3.51
N ASN A 61 22.16 15.01 -3.14
CA ASN A 61 21.99 15.67 -1.86
C ASN A 61 20.85 16.70 -1.82
N LEU A 62 20.13 16.90 -2.94
CA LEU A 62 18.99 17.80 -2.95
C LEU A 62 17.88 17.28 -2.04
N LYS A 63 17.25 18.21 -1.35
CA LYS A 63 16.01 18.00 -0.63
C LYS A 63 14.85 18.51 -1.48
N ASN A 64 13.69 17.92 -1.32
CA ASN A 64 12.51 18.43 -2.01
C ASN A 64 12.25 19.89 -1.58
N PRO A 65 12.24 20.85 -2.51
CA PRO A 65 12.01 22.24 -2.20
C PRO A 65 10.54 22.57 -1.91
N LEU A 66 9.62 21.68 -2.34
CA LEU A 66 8.19 21.88 -2.17
C LEU A 66 7.74 21.43 -0.79
N LYS A 67 6.76 22.15 -0.23
CA LYS A 67 6.10 21.73 1.00
C LYS A 67 5.20 20.51 0.71
N ALA A 68 5.13 19.56 1.63
CA ALA A 68 4.18 18.46 1.60
C ALA A 68 2.74 18.96 1.91
N SER A 69 2.27 19.91 1.08
CA SER A 69 0.90 20.39 1.16
C SER A 69 -0.06 19.43 0.45
N ARG A 70 -1.34 19.50 0.81
CA ARG A 70 -2.37 18.69 0.17
C ARG A 70 -2.41 18.90 -1.36
N GLU A 71 -2.22 20.13 -1.80
CA GLU A 71 -2.22 20.51 -3.21
C GLU A 71 -1.06 19.87 -3.97
N ASN A 72 0.16 19.93 -3.41
CA ASN A 72 1.34 19.34 -4.03
C ASN A 72 1.27 17.81 -4.05
N ILE A 73 0.80 17.18 -2.98
CA ILE A 73 0.61 15.73 -2.93
C ILE A 73 -0.46 15.31 -3.94
N PHE A 74 -1.56 16.04 -4.05
CA PHE A 74 -2.63 15.75 -5.02
C PHE A 74 -2.16 15.92 -6.47
N ALA A 75 -1.37 16.94 -6.76
CA ALA A 75 -0.76 17.11 -8.08
C ALA A 75 0.17 15.93 -8.43
N GLY A 76 1.02 15.50 -7.49
CA GLY A 76 1.84 14.31 -7.65
C GLY A 76 1.03 13.03 -7.85
N GLN A 77 -0.09 12.89 -7.11
CA GLN A 77 -1.03 11.78 -7.29
C GLN A 77 -1.62 11.74 -8.70
N THR A 78 -2.03 12.90 -9.22
CA THR A 78 -2.59 13.01 -10.57
C THR A 78 -1.57 12.61 -11.63
N LEU A 79 -0.33 13.08 -11.51
CA LEU A 79 0.77 12.66 -12.39
C LEU A 79 1.03 11.15 -12.29
N PHE A 80 1.12 10.60 -11.09
CA PHE A 80 1.40 9.19 -10.87
C PHE A 80 0.35 8.29 -11.51
N HIS A 81 -0.92 8.66 -11.39
CA HIS A 81 -2.02 7.80 -11.82
C HIS A 81 -2.47 8.05 -13.26
N PHE A 82 -2.29 9.26 -13.81
CA PHE A 82 -2.96 9.63 -15.06
C PHE A 82 -2.08 10.37 -16.06
N ASP A 83 -1.38 11.43 -15.65
CA ASP A 83 -0.92 12.47 -16.57
C ASP A 83 0.57 12.43 -16.90
N ALA A 84 1.37 11.59 -16.22
CA ALA A 84 2.80 11.51 -16.53
C ALA A 84 3.04 10.90 -17.92
N GLU A 85 3.88 11.56 -18.72
CA GLU A 85 4.32 11.10 -20.03
C GLU A 85 5.78 10.57 -19.96
N PRO A 86 6.09 9.43 -20.60
CA PRO A 86 5.37 8.74 -21.67
C PRO A 86 4.29 7.75 -21.22
N GLY A 87 3.99 7.69 -19.94
CA GLY A 87 2.91 6.88 -19.40
C GLY A 87 2.82 6.96 -17.88
N PRO A 88 1.60 6.77 -17.30
CA PRO A 88 1.41 6.89 -15.86
C PRO A 88 2.23 5.86 -15.09
N CYS A 89 2.83 6.30 -13.98
CA CYS A 89 3.73 5.51 -13.14
C CYS A 89 3.08 4.23 -12.62
N ARG A 90 1.76 4.28 -12.35
CA ARG A 90 0.97 3.16 -11.85
C ARG A 90 0.99 1.92 -12.73
N LEU A 91 1.24 2.06 -14.04
CA LEU A 91 1.27 0.92 -14.96
C LEU A 91 2.36 -0.09 -14.57
N CYS A 92 3.48 0.43 -14.11
CA CYS A 92 4.62 -0.37 -13.66
C CYS A 92 4.65 -0.51 -12.13
N HIS A 93 4.43 0.61 -11.41
CA HIS A 93 4.59 0.66 -9.96
C HIS A 93 3.35 0.23 -9.15
N GLY A 94 2.22 -0.01 -9.82
CA GLY A 94 0.95 -0.38 -9.17
C GLY A 94 0.16 0.83 -8.68
N ILE A 95 -1.14 0.66 -8.49
CA ILE A 95 -2.04 1.71 -7.99
C ILE A 95 -1.66 2.12 -6.56
N SER A 96 -1.27 1.15 -5.74
CA SER A 96 -0.79 1.36 -4.36
C SER A 96 0.72 1.57 -4.26
N GLY A 97 1.45 1.70 -5.37
CA GLY A 97 2.89 1.89 -5.35
C GLY A 97 3.72 0.67 -4.93
N ASN A 98 3.12 -0.51 -4.84
CA ASN A 98 3.74 -1.74 -4.34
C ASN A 98 4.66 -2.46 -5.36
N GLY A 99 4.84 -1.91 -6.55
CA GLY A 99 5.67 -2.48 -7.61
C GLY A 99 4.98 -3.55 -8.46
N LEU A 100 3.69 -3.84 -8.19
CA LEU A 100 2.89 -4.84 -8.90
C LEU A 100 1.86 -4.17 -9.83
N GLY A 101 2.32 -3.27 -10.70
CA GLY A 101 1.49 -2.67 -11.74
C GLY A 101 1.07 -3.68 -12.80
N ILE A 102 0.16 -3.29 -13.70
CA ILE A 102 -0.36 -4.19 -14.74
C ILE A 102 0.75 -4.77 -15.64
N LEU A 103 1.87 -4.07 -15.75
CA LEU A 103 3.02 -4.49 -16.55
C LEU A 103 4.08 -5.26 -15.75
N PHE A 104 3.84 -5.55 -14.45
CA PHE A 104 4.90 -6.07 -13.57
C PHE A 104 5.53 -7.38 -14.04
N ARG A 105 4.76 -8.24 -14.73
CA ARG A 105 5.25 -9.55 -15.24
C ARG A 105 6.24 -9.41 -16.38
N GLU A 106 6.16 -8.30 -17.12
CA GLU A 106 7.01 -8.03 -18.27
C GLU A 106 8.32 -7.32 -17.87
N LEU A 107 8.45 -6.98 -16.58
CA LEU A 107 9.56 -6.17 -16.09
C LEU A 107 10.65 -7.02 -15.44
N SER A 108 11.87 -6.91 -15.94
CA SER A 108 13.07 -7.48 -15.34
C SER A 108 14.21 -6.45 -15.34
N PRO A 109 14.64 -5.98 -14.18
CA PRO A 109 14.08 -6.22 -12.84
C PRO A 109 12.69 -5.57 -12.69
N GLY A 110 11.85 -6.12 -11.82
CA GLY A 110 10.51 -5.59 -11.52
C GLY A 110 10.55 -4.14 -10.99
N SER A 111 9.44 -3.42 -10.97
CA SER A 111 9.38 -2.03 -10.49
C SER A 111 9.71 -1.87 -9.01
N ARG A 112 10.11 -0.64 -8.60
CA ARG A 112 10.34 -0.31 -7.20
C ARG A 112 9.03 -0.39 -6.43
N ASN A 113 9.08 -1.10 -5.29
CA ASN A 113 8.03 -1.07 -4.30
C ASN A 113 8.20 0.16 -3.41
N PHE A 114 7.30 1.13 -3.52
CA PHE A 114 7.32 2.38 -2.75
C PHE A 114 6.71 2.22 -1.37
N THR A 115 5.94 1.14 -1.12
CA THR A 115 5.40 0.85 0.21
C THR A 115 6.42 0.20 1.14
N CYS A 116 7.58 -0.20 0.62
CA CYS A 116 8.66 -0.76 1.42
C CYS A 116 9.46 0.34 2.13
N ASP A 117 9.08 0.67 3.33
CA ASP A 117 9.69 1.71 4.17
C ASP A 117 11.20 1.50 4.31
N HIS A 118 11.64 0.28 4.66
CA HIS A 118 13.06 -0.07 4.76
C HIS A 118 13.87 0.28 3.51
N THR A 119 13.27 0.17 2.33
CA THR A 119 13.92 0.56 1.07
C THR A 119 13.85 2.07 0.84
N MET A 120 12.69 2.67 1.06
CA MET A 120 12.43 4.05 0.68
C MET A 120 13.11 5.08 1.56
N GLN A 121 13.29 4.80 2.86
CA GLN A 121 14.03 5.65 3.79
C GLN A 121 15.50 5.84 3.39
N ASN A 122 16.07 4.86 2.69
CA ASN A 122 17.47 4.88 2.28
C ASN A 122 17.72 5.51 0.89
N ILE A 123 16.68 6.01 0.23
CA ILE A 123 16.79 6.66 -1.08
C ILE A 123 16.51 8.16 -0.92
N PRO A 124 17.50 9.06 -1.06
CA PRO A 124 17.27 10.49 -0.97
C PRO A 124 16.35 11.01 -2.06
N ASP A 125 15.66 12.13 -1.79
CA ASP A 125 14.76 12.77 -2.77
C ASP A 125 15.49 13.16 -4.06
N GLY A 126 16.71 13.66 -3.96
CA GLY A 126 17.54 13.96 -5.13
C GLY A 126 17.85 12.73 -5.99
N GLN A 127 18.00 11.56 -5.39
CA GLN A 127 18.16 10.31 -6.14
C GLN A 127 16.86 9.93 -6.86
N LEU A 128 15.71 10.10 -6.24
CA LEU A 128 14.40 9.88 -6.88
C LEU A 128 14.19 10.88 -8.03
N PHE A 129 14.49 12.15 -7.80
CA PHE A 129 14.42 13.20 -8.79
C PHE A 129 15.23 12.85 -10.06
N TRP A 130 16.50 12.46 -9.82
CA TRP A 130 17.40 12.12 -10.92
C TRP A 130 16.92 10.91 -11.73
N ILE A 131 16.41 9.87 -11.05
CA ILE A 131 15.89 8.65 -11.71
C ILE A 131 14.65 8.99 -12.54
N ILE A 132 13.72 9.76 -12.00
CA ILE A 132 12.50 10.13 -12.74
C ILE A 132 12.88 10.92 -13.98
N LYS A 133 13.75 11.91 -13.85
CA LYS A 133 14.17 12.78 -14.94
C LYS A 133 14.94 12.07 -16.05
N ASN A 134 15.80 11.09 -15.68
CA ASN A 134 16.75 10.45 -16.61
C ASN A 134 16.40 9.00 -16.94
N GLY A 135 15.38 8.44 -16.30
CA GLY A 135 15.10 7.01 -16.35
C GLY A 135 16.07 6.17 -15.52
N SER A 136 15.84 4.88 -15.50
CA SER A 136 16.68 3.92 -14.76
C SER A 136 17.39 2.99 -15.76
N LYS A 137 18.64 3.28 -16.08
CA LYS A 137 19.44 2.51 -17.04
C LYS A 137 19.51 1.02 -16.62
N GLY A 138 19.28 0.12 -17.59
CA GLY A 138 19.25 -1.32 -17.35
C GLY A 138 17.89 -1.83 -16.82
N THR A 139 16.88 -0.99 -16.83
CA THR A 139 15.49 -1.33 -16.52
C THR A 139 14.56 -0.79 -17.60
N ALA A 140 13.28 -1.15 -17.51
CA ALA A 140 12.25 -0.61 -18.41
C ALA A 140 11.75 0.81 -18.02
N MET A 141 12.26 1.42 -16.96
CA MET A 141 11.83 2.74 -16.53
C MET A 141 12.36 3.83 -17.48
N PRO A 142 11.49 4.51 -18.24
CA PRO A 142 11.92 5.57 -19.17
C PRO A 142 12.29 6.86 -18.43
N ALA A 143 12.92 7.78 -19.14
CA ALA A 143 13.08 9.16 -18.70
C ALA A 143 11.77 9.94 -18.90
N PHE A 144 11.40 10.73 -17.91
CA PHE A 144 10.22 11.62 -17.96
C PHE A 144 10.66 13.05 -18.29
N THR A 145 11.11 13.24 -19.51
CA THR A 145 11.69 14.52 -19.99
C THR A 145 10.66 15.63 -20.20
N ASN A 146 9.37 15.27 -20.29
CA ASN A 146 8.26 16.21 -20.47
C ASN A 146 7.77 16.80 -19.15
N LEU A 147 8.19 16.24 -18.01
CA LEU A 147 7.87 16.79 -16.70
C LEU A 147 8.87 17.90 -16.35
N ASP A 148 8.36 19.02 -15.87
CA ASP A 148 9.19 20.05 -15.26
C ASP A 148 9.67 19.63 -13.85
N ASP A 149 10.59 20.41 -13.29
CA ASP A 149 11.20 20.06 -12.01
C ASP A 149 10.19 20.06 -10.86
N ASP A 150 9.23 21.00 -10.85
CA ASP A 150 8.19 21.06 -9.81
C ASP A 150 7.25 19.85 -9.89
N GLN A 151 6.89 19.40 -11.08
CA GLN A 151 6.10 18.19 -11.29
C GLN A 151 6.82 16.94 -10.78
N ILE A 152 8.13 16.84 -11.00
CA ILE A 152 8.94 15.74 -10.47
C ILE A 152 8.97 15.80 -8.93
N TRP A 153 9.12 17.00 -8.34
CA TRP A 153 9.10 17.16 -6.88
C TRP A 153 7.73 16.84 -6.27
N GLN A 154 6.63 17.18 -6.94
CA GLN A 154 5.28 16.79 -6.56
C GLN A 154 5.09 15.26 -6.59
N LEU A 155 5.57 14.60 -7.65
CA LEU A 155 5.61 13.15 -7.73
C LEU A 155 6.34 12.52 -6.54
N ILE A 156 7.50 13.07 -6.14
CA ILE A 156 8.28 12.56 -5.02
C ILE A 156 7.51 12.70 -3.70
N LEU A 157 6.80 13.80 -3.48
CA LEU A 157 5.92 13.95 -2.30
C LEU A 157 4.86 12.85 -2.25
N TYR A 158 4.24 12.55 -3.40
CA TYR A 158 3.25 11.48 -3.47
C TYR A 158 3.87 10.09 -3.29
N ILE A 159 5.03 9.83 -3.88
CA ILE A 159 5.77 8.56 -3.73
C ILE A 159 6.13 8.32 -2.25
N ARG A 160 6.53 9.35 -1.53
CA ARG A 160 6.81 9.25 -0.08
C ARG A 160 5.57 8.88 0.73
N HIS A 161 4.42 9.38 0.31
CA HIS A 161 3.15 9.11 0.97
C HIS A 161 2.77 7.62 0.97
N PHE A 162 3.24 6.81 0.02
CA PHE A 162 3.00 5.36 0.03
C PHE A 162 3.66 4.64 1.21
N ALA A 163 4.83 5.07 1.63
CA ALA A 163 5.52 4.52 2.79
C ALA A 163 4.87 4.93 4.13
N ASP A 164 4.18 6.09 4.14
CA ASP A 164 3.51 6.62 5.34
C ASP A 164 2.10 6.06 5.56
N MET A 165 1.52 5.37 4.56
CA MET A 165 0.13 4.87 4.63
C MET A 165 -0.01 3.56 5.43
N ASP A 166 1.08 2.92 5.82
CA ASP A 166 1.10 1.68 6.62
C ASP A 166 1.18 1.95 8.13
N LEU A 167 0.99 3.21 8.57
CA LEU A 167 0.87 3.65 9.96
C LEU A 167 -0.61 4.05 10.24
#